data_dc2cb430a918a5817eb05eb4338b6e75
#
_entry.id   dc2cb430a918a5817eb05eb4338b6e75
#
_cell.length_a   1.000
_cell.length_b   1.000
_cell.length_c   1.000
_cell.angle_alpha   90.00
_cell.angle_beta   90.00
_cell.angle_gamma   90.00
#
_symmetry.space_group_name_H-M   'P 1'
#
loop_
_entity.id
_entity.type
_entity.pdbx_description
1 polymer ?
#
loop_
_entity_poly.entity_id
_entity_poly.type
_entity_poly.pdbx_seq_one_letter_code
_entity_poly.pdbx_strand_id
1 'polypeptide(L)'
;SSAGLDSSSSWRFSGHLANMPLYYEFRDDNVTEQPATITGKYLANYKNIWDLYMNNATCAPSELAAKTGDESRAEFANGQAVFFQNGTWEYANLTDASAMGFSMDPAKLAMIPIYCGVEGEEKAGLACGTENCWAVNAKASEEDQKATLDFMKWVVTSDEGTKMMAEQFGPIPFKNAKESANVFFNNANHLMSEGNYTVTWAFNY
;
A
#
# COMPACT_ATOMS: atom_id res chain seq x y z
N SER A 1 -10.59 14.56 3.13
CA SER A 1 -9.81 13.44 2.61
C SER A 1 -10.18 13.17 1.17
N SER A 2 -9.27 12.59 0.42
CA SER A 2 -9.49 12.25 -0.97
C SER A 2 -9.38 10.74 -1.19
N ALA A 3 -10.39 10.14 -1.80
CA ALA A 3 -10.43 8.75 -2.18
C ALA A 3 -11.42 8.55 -3.34
N GLY A 4 -11.03 7.81 -4.37
CA GLY A 4 -11.92 7.42 -5.44
C GLY A 4 -12.66 6.13 -5.12
N LEU A 5 -13.91 6.03 -5.54
CA LEU A 5 -14.75 4.83 -5.39
C LEU A 5 -15.38 4.38 -6.70
N ASP A 6 -14.94 4.90 -7.82
CA ASP A 6 -15.36 4.40 -9.13
C ASP A 6 -14.89 2.95 -9.34
N SER A 7 -15.32 2.31 -10.41
CA SER A 7 -15.00 0.90 -10.69
C SER A 7 -13.51 0.60 -10.78
N SER A 8 -12.68 1.59 -11.10
CA SER A 8 -11.21 1.45 -11.16
C SER A 8 -10.51 1.65 -9.82
N SER A 9 -11.17 2.26 -8.85
CA SER A 9 -10.58 2.71 -7.58
C SER A 9 -11.18 2.03 -6.34
N SER A 10 -12.37 1.45 -6.44
CA SER A 10 -13.11 0.86 -5.31
C SER A 10 -12.38 -0.28 -4.61
N TRP A 11 -11.44 -0.94 -5.29
CA TRP A 11 -10.60 -2.01 -4.73
C TRP A 11 -9.81 -1.54 -3.49
N ARG A 12 -9.56 -0.23 -3.34
CA ARG A 12 -8.93 0.33 -2.14
C ARG A 12 -9.78 0.12 -0.90
N PHE A 13 -11.10 0.23 -1.04
CA PHE A 13 -12.05 0.02 0.06
C PHE A 13 -12.32 -1.47 0.29
N SER A 14 -12.53 -2.27 -0.76
CA SER A 14 -12.81 -3.69 -0.63
C SER A 14 -11.57 -4.53 -0.30
N GLY A 15 -10.39 -4.10 -0.72
CA GLY A 15 -9.12 -4.77 -0.45
C GLY A 15 -8.37 -4.12 0.73
N HIS A 16 -7.78 -2.95 0.50
CA HIS A 16 -6.87 -2.34 1.47
C HIS A 16 -7.54 -1.96 2.78
N LEU A 17 -8.66 -1.25 2.74
CA LEU A 17 -9.33 -0.77 3.96
C LEU A 17 -10.10 -1.89 4.67
N ALA A 18 -10.72 -2.81 3.92
CA ALA A 18 -11.37 -3.98 4.51
C ALA A 18 -10.37 -4.95 5.17
N ASN A 19 -9.12 -4.95 4.69
CA ASN A 19 -8.07 -5.75 5.31
C ASN A 19 -7.78 -5.35 6.77
N MET A 20 -7.97 -4.09 7.14
CA MET A 20 -7.65 -3.61 8.50
C MET A 20 -8.41 -4.38 9.58
N PRO A 21 -9.76 -4.41 9.60
CA PRO A 21 -10.51 -5.19 10.58
C PRO A 21 -10.29 -6.69 10.45
N LEU A 22 -10.08 -7.23 9.23
CA LEU A 22 -9.81 -8.65 9.02
C LEU A 22 -8.45 -9.06 9.60
N TYR A 23 -7.43 -8.24 9.44
CA TYR A 23 -6.12 -8.48 10.04
C TYR A 23 -6.24 -8.67 11.56
N TYR A 24 -6.97 -7.79 12.24
CA TYR A 24 -7.15 -7.88 13.68
C TYR A 24 -7.98 -9.10 14.10
N GLU A 25 -9.04 -9.42 13.36
CA GLU A 25 -9.83 -10.63 13.59
C GLU A 25 -8.93 -11.88 13.47
N PHE A 26 -8.17 -12.00 12.40
CA PHE A 26 -7.32 -13.17 12.16
C PHE A 26 -6.16 -13.28 13.15
N ARG A 27 -5.57 -12.15 13.53
CA ARG A 27 -4.55 -12.09 14.57
C ARG A 27 -5.08 -12.62 15.90
N ASP A 28 -6.22 -12.09 16.35
CA ASP A 28 -6.78 -12.39 17.65
C ASP A 28 -7.38 -13.81 17.73
N ASP A 29 -7.85 -14.33 16.61
CA ASP A 29 -8.41 -15.67 16.51
C ASP A 29 -7.35 -16.72 16.09
N ASN A 30 -6.08 -16.31 15.93
CA ASN A 30 -4.95 -17.14 15.49
C ASN A 30 -5.22 -17.89 14.19
N VAL A 31 -5.84 -17.22 13.22
CA VAL A 31 -6.11 -17.78 11.89
C VAL A 31 -4.82 -17.86 11.08
N THR A 32 -4.39 -19.08 10.74
CA THR A 32 -3.13 -19.36 10.02
C THR A 32 -3.36 -19.86 8.60
N GLU A 33 -4.61 -20.17 8.23
CA GLU A 33 -5.01 -20.62 6.91
C GLU A 33 -6.29 -19.88 6.49
N GLN A 34 -6.55 -19.83 5.21
CA GLN A 34 -7.76 -19.17 4.68
C GLN A 34 -9.02 -19.81 5.26
N PRO A 35 -9.83 -19.07 6.05
CA PRO A 35 -11.05 -19.63 6.63
C PRO A 35 -12.17 -19.67 5.58
N ALA A 36 -13.13 -20.55 5.77
CA ALA A 36 -14.31 -20.62 4.90
C ALA A 36 -15.24 -19.41 5.06
N THR A 37 -15.21 -18.76 6.22
CA THR A 37 -16.02 -17.58 6.54
C THR A 37 -15.26 -16.67 7.51
N ILE A 38 -15.62 -15.39 7.53
CA ILE A 38 -15.18 -14.45 8.56
C ILE A 38 -16.25 -14.38 9.66
N THR A 39 -15.86 -14.05 10.88
CA THR A 39 -16.81 -13.91 12.02
C THR A 39 -17.46 -12.52 12.06
N GLY A 40 -16.80 -11.54 11.46
CA GLY A 40 -17.24 -10.15 11.51
C GLY A 40 -16.99 -9.46 12.86
N LYS A 41 -16.04 -9.98 13.65
CA LYS A 41 -15.69 -9.49 14.99
C LYS A 41 -15.44 -7.96 14.99
N TYR A 42 -14.81 -7.43 13.96
CA TYR A 42 -14.46 -6.02 13.82
C TYR A 42 -15.26 -5.28 12.72
N LEU A 43 -16.48 -5.74 12.43
CA LEU A 43 -17.33 -5.11 11.41
C LEU A 43 -17.68 -3.64 11.76
N ALA A 44 -17.88 -3.34 13.04
CA ALA A 44 -18.10 -1.96 13.50
C ALA A 44 -16.87 -1.07 13.25
N ASN A 45 -15.67 -1.63 13.35
CA ASN A 45 -14.41 -0.93 13.08
C ASN A 45 -14.25 -0.66 11.57
N TYR A 46 -14.72 -1.58 10.72
CA TYR A 46 -14.78 -1.31 9.28
C TYR A 46 -15.73 -0.15 8.96
N LYS A 47 -16.87 -0.08 9.65
CA LYS A 47 -17.77 1.07 9.53
C LYS A 47 -17.10 2.39 9.92
N ASN A 48 -16.22 2.41 10.93
CA ASN A 48 -15.47 3.61 11.29
C ASN A 48 -14.61 4.13 10.13
N ILE A 49 -13.99 3.24 9.36
CA ILE A 49 -13.23 3.60 8.16
C ILE A 49 -14.16 4.22 7.10
N TRP A 50 -15.30 3.61 6.84
CA TRP A 50 -16.28 4.15 5.91
C TRP A 50 -16.77 5.54 6.36
N ASP A 51 -17.13 5.70 7.63
CA ASP A 51 -17.58 6.97 8.19
C ASP A 51 -16.49 8.05 8.09
N LEU A 52 -15.22 7.69 8.30
CA LEU A 52 -14.08 8.59 8.14
C LEU A 52 -14.05 9.19 6.72
N TYR A 53 -14.14 8.34 5.70
CA TYR A 53 -14.08 8.78 4.30
C TYR A 53 -15.37 9.44 3.84
N MET A 54 -16.54 8.89 4.20
CA MET A 54 -17.83 9.47 3.83
C MET A 54 -18.05 10.87 4.42
N ASN A 55 -17.71 11.06 5.71
CA ASN A 55 -17.96 12.30 6.42
C ASN A 55 -16.90 13.38 6.17
N ASN A 56 -15.73 13.01 5.65
CA ASN A 56 -14.60 13.91 5.42
C ASN A 56 -14.16 13.94 3.95
N ALA A 57 -15.00 13.46 3.05
CA ALA A 57 -14.73 13.52 1.61
C ALA A 57 -14.72 14.96 1.10
N THR A 58 -14.06 15.18 -0.03
CA THR A 58 -14.02 16.45 -0.77
C THR A 58 -15.30 16.71 -1.54
N CYS A 59 -16.18 15.72 -1.65
CA CYS A 59 -17.48 15.80 -2.33
C CYS A 59 -18.57 15.11 -1.48
N ALA A 60 -19.81 15.24 -1.88
CA ALA A 60 -20.93 14.55 -1.22
C ALA A 60 -20.78 13.02 -1.33
N PRO A 61 -21.18 12.24 -0.30
CA PRO A 61 -21.07 10.78 -0.34
C PRO A 61 -21.70 10.13 -1.58
N SER A 62 -22.77 10.69 -2.10
CA SER A 62 -23.45 10.20 -3.33
C SER A 62 -22.61 10.35 -4.60
N GLU A 63 -21.59 11.21 -4.60
CA GLU A 63 -20.70 11.47 -5.73
C GLU A 63 -19.45 10.60 -5.70
N LEU A 64 -19.13 10.01 -4.55
CA LEU A 64 -17.90 9.21 -4.36
C LEU A 64 -17.85 8.01 -5.29
N ALA A 65 -18.99 7.40 -5.63
CA ALA A 65 -19.04 6.25 -6.54
C ALA A 65 -18.62 6.58 -7.99
N ALA A 66 -18.63 7.86 -8.35
CA ALA A 66 -18.17 8.33 -9.65
C ALA A 66 -16.75 8.93 -9.59
N LYS A 67 -16.24 9.21 -8.40
CA LYS A 67 -14.92 9.83 -8.24
C LYS A 67 -13.80 8.85 -8.56
N THR A 68 -12.96 9.24 -9.50
CA THR A 68 -11.81 8.43 -9.97
C THR A 68 -10.58 8.57 -9.06
N GLY A 69 -9.64 7.65 -9.19
CA GLY A 69 -8.34 7.75 -8.53
C GLY A 69 -7.54 8.97 -8.97
N ASP A 70 -7.64 9.37 -10.25
CA ASP A 70 -6.94 10.54 -10.79
C ASP A 70 -7.50 11.84 -10.24
N GLU A 71 -8.83 11.98 -10.13
CA GLU A 71 -9.46 13.12 -9.47
C GLU A 71 -9.04 13.23 -8.00
N SER A 72 -8.99 12.11 -7.30
CA SER A 72 -8.53 12.06 -5.90
C SER A 72 -7.08 12.48 -5.74
N ARG A 73 -6.21 12.04 -6.65
CA ARG A 73 -4.81 12.48 -6.70
C ARG A 73 -4.71 13.98 -6.95
N ALA A 74 -5.46 14.50 -7.92
CA ALA A 74 -5.45 15.90 -8.27
C ALA A 74 -5.92 16.79 -7.10
N GLU A 75 -6.95 16.38 -6.37
CA GLU A 75 -7.43 17.10 -5.18
C GLU A 75 -6.35 17.20 -4.10
N PHE A 76 -5.65 16.09 -3.84
CA PHE A 76 -4.55 16.08 -2.87
C PHE A 76 -3.37 16.94 -3.36
N ALA A 77 -2.93 16.75 -4.59
CA ALA A 77 -1.80 17.48 -5.16
C ALA A 77 -2.05 19.00 -5.25
N ASN A 78 -3.30 19.43 -5.45
CA ASN A 78 -3.71 20.82 -5.49
C ASN A 78 -4.08 21.40 -4.10
N GLY A 79 -3.88 20.64 -3.02
CA GLY A 79 -4.13 21.12 -1.65
C GLY A 79 -5.62 21.22 -1.28
N GLN A 80 -6.53 20.60 -2.03
CA GLN A 80 -7.95 20.53 -1.71
C GLN A 80 -8.26 19.45 -0.66
N ALA A 81 -7.37 18.48 -0.51
CA ALA A 81 -7.41 17.45 0.52
C ALA A 81 -6.09 17.35 1.27
N VAL A 82 -6.13 17.20 2.59
CA VAL A 82 -4.95 16.98 3.45
C VAL A 82 -4.56 15.49 3.50
N PHE A 83 -5.54 14.60 3.39
CA PHE A 83 -5.35 13.17 3.41
C PHE A 83 -5.76 12.55 2.08
N PHE A 84 -4.95 11.61 1.61
CA PHE A 84 -5.18 10.85 0.38
C PHE A 84 -4.87 9.37 0.65
N GLN A 85 -5.88 8.52 0.48
CA GLN A 85 -5.69 7.07 0.66
C GLN A 85 -5.13 6.48 -0.62
N ASN A 86 -3.89 6.01 -0.54
CA ASN A 86 -3.22 5.33 -1.65
C ASN A 86 -1.99 4.54 -1.14
N GLY A 87 -1.08 4.17 -2.03
CA GLY A 87 0.12 3.41 -1.73
C GLY A 87 1.41 4.12 -2.13
N THR A 88 2.54 3.46 -1.86
CA THR A 88 3.89 3.99 -2.13
C THR A 88 4.16 4.29 -3.60
N TRP A 89 3.45 3.67 -4.52
CA TRP A 89 3.52 3.92 -5.97
C TRP A 89 3.10 5.34 -6.38
N GLU A 90 2.37 6.05 -5.53
CA GLU A 90 1.94 7.42 -5.81
C GLU A 90 3.07 8.45 -5.68
N TYR A 91 4.21 8.09 -5.11
CA TYR A 91 5.31 9.02 -4.91
C TYR A 91 5.74 9.71 -6.21
N ALA A 92 6.06 8.94 -7.24
CA ALA A 92 6.45 9.51 -8.53
C ALA A 92 5.30 10.32 -9.16
N ASN A 93 4.06 9.84 -9.08
CA ASN A 93 2.90 10.55 -9.61
C ASN A 93 2.66 11.92 -8.96
N LEU A 94 3.07 12.09 -7.71
CA LEU A 94 2.92 13.34 -6.96
C LEU A 94 4.13 14.28 -7.09
N THR A 95 5.34 13.74 -7.28
CA THR A 95 6.59 14.50 -7.17
C THR A 95 7.31 14.71 -8.51
N ASP A 96 7.00 13.91 -9.53
CA ASP A 96 7.59 14.02 -10.86
C ASP A 96 6.56 14.53 -11.87
N ALA A 97 6.73 15.78 -12.29
CA ALA A 97 5.83 16.40 -13.26
C ALA A 97 5.74 15.64 -14.60
N SER A 98 6.75 14.87 -14.96
CA SER A 98 6.73 14.05 -16.18
C SER A 98 5.79 12.84 -16.08
N ALA A 99 5.48 12.38 -14.85
CA ALA A 99 4.59 11.25 -14.61
C ALA A 99 3.10 11.63 -14.77
N MET A 100 2.62 12.59 -13.97
CA MET A 100 1.20 12.99 -13.93
C MET A 100 1.00 14.52 -13.89
N GLY A 101 2.02 15.30 -14.18
CA GLY A 101 1.92 16.76 -14.18
C GLY A 101 2.02 17.44 -12.81
N PHE A 102 2.25 16.71 -11.74
CA PHE A 102 2.40 17.24 -10.39
C PHE A 102 3.88 17.28 -9.97
N SER A 103 4.24 18.26 -9.15
CA SER A 103 5.59 18.44 -8.62
C SER A 103 5.55 18.88 -7.15
N MET A 104 4.91 18.07 -6.32
CA MET A 104 4.85 18.32 -4.88
C MET A 104 6.25 18.19 -4.25
N ASP A 105 6.53 19.06 -3.30
CA ASP A 105 7.75 19.00 -2.51
C ASP A 105 7.74 17.74 -1.63
N PRO A 106 8.67 16.79 -1.80
CA PRO A 106 8.75 15.59 -0.98
C PRO A 106 8.81 15.86 0.53
N ALA A 107 9.39 17.00 0.94
CA ALA A 107 9.46 17.38 2.35
C ALA A 107 8.09 17.69 2.98
N LYS A 108 7.06 17.85 2.16
CA LYS A 108 5.67 18.08 2.60
C LYS A 108 4.80 16.84 2.54
N LEU A 109 5.37 15.71 2.17
CA LEU A 109 4.67 14.45 2.04
C LEU A 109 5.04 13.51 3.20
N ALA A 110 4.06 12.82 3.73
CA ALA A 110 4.25 11.75 4.70
C ALA A 110 3.24 10.63 4.45
N MET A 111 3.65 9.40 4.71
CA MET A 111 2.77 8.25 4.74
C MET A 111 2.54 7.84 6.20
N ILE A 112 1.29 7.71 6.60
CA ILE A 112 0.88 7.40 7.96
C ILE A 112 -0.01 6.15 7.97
N PRO A 113 -0.04 5.39 9.08
CA PRO A 113 -0.96 4.27 9.24
C PRO A 113 -2.43 4.71 9.18
N ILE A 114 -3.30 3.78 8.78
CA ILE A 114 -4.75 3.94 8.89
C ILE A 114 -5.19 3.16 10.13
N TYR A 115 -5.96 3.81 10.99
CA TYR A 115 -6.52 3.22 12.20
C TYR A 115 -8.03 3.00 12.03
N CYS A 116 -8.54 1.92 12.62
CA CYS A 116 -9.96 1.58 12.58
C CYS A 116 -10.63 1.51 13.96
N GLY A 117 -9.90 1.85 15.02
CA GLY A 117 -10.40 1.90 16.40
C GLY A 117 -10.39 0.54 17.11
N VAL A 118 -9.50 -0.38 16.71
CA VAL A 118 -9.26 -1.63 17.45
C VAL A 118 -8.29 -1.36 18.58
N GLU A 119 -8.54 -1.94 19.75
CA GLU A 119 -7.65 -1.81 20.91
C GLU A 119 -6.24 -2.34 20.58
N GLY A 120 -5.20 -1.56 20.90
CA GLY A 120 -3.81 -1.91 20.65
C GLY A 120 -3.32 -1.56 19.23
N GLU A 121 -4.12 -0.86 18.41
CA GLU A 121 -3.69 -0.45 17.07
C GLU A 121 -2.73 0.75 17.06
N GLU A 122 -2.52 1.42 18.19
CA GLU A 122 -1.59 2.55 18.30
C GLU A 122 -0.13 2.20 17.97
N LYS A 123 0.19 0.90 17.98
CA LYS A 123 1.48 0.35 17.53
C LYS A 123 1.44 -0.25 16.12
N ALA A 124 0.33 -0.10 15.42
CA ALA A 124 0.27 -0.52 14.02
C ALA A 124 1.13 0.41 13.13
N GLY A 125 1.86 -0.19 12.23
CA GLY A 125 2.56 0.48 11.16
C GLY A 125 1.72 0.50 9.88
N LEU A 126 2.39 0.67 8.75
CA LEU A 126 1.71 0.70 7.45
C LEU A 126 1.17 -0.68 7.07
N ALA A 127 0.07 -0.67 6.31
CA ALA A 127 -0.43 -1.88 5.66
C ALA A 127 0.54 -2.28 4.54
N CYS A 128 0.96 -3.53 4.55
CA CYS A 128 1.93 -4.07 3.59
C CYS A 128 1.71 -5.57 3.40
N GLY A 129 1.97 -6.06 2.22
CA GLY A 129 1.88 -7.50 1.93
C GLY A 129 2.66 -7.88 0.70
N THR A 130 2.69 -9.18 0.41
CA THR A 130 3.30 -9.73 -0.78
C THR A 130 2.28 -9.66 -1.92
N GLU A 131 2.35 -8.62 -2.74
CA GLU A 131 1.44 -8.40 -3.85
C GLU A 131 2.07 -8.75 -5.20
N ASN A 132 3.36 -8.41 -5.37
CA ASN A 132 4.06 -8.59 -6.63
C ASN A 132 5.11 -9.69 -6.47
N CYS A 133 5.01 -10.71 -7.31
CA CYS A 133 5.92 -11.85 -7.33
C CYS A 133 6.49 -12.04 -8.73
N TRP A 134 7.72 -12.48 -8.80
CA TRP A 134 8.29 -12.99 -10.04
C TRP A 134 7.96 -14.47 -10.16
N ALA A 135 7.51 -14.87 -11.35
CA ALA A 135 7.26 -16.27 -11.66
C ALA A 135 8.20 -16.75 -12.76
N VAL A 136 8.80 -17.91 -12.56
CA VAL A 136 9.57 -18.59 -13.59
C VAL A 136 8.63 -19.52 -14.33
N ASN A 137 8.59 -19.43 -15.67
CA ASN A 137 7.77 -20.33 -16.48
C ASN A 137 8.34 -21.76 -16.43
N ALA A 138 7.69 -22.67 -15.72
CA ALA A 138 8.11 -24.05 -15.56
C ALA A 138 8.07 -24.86 -16.88
N LYS A 139 7.45 -24.34 -17.95
CA LYS A 139 7.40 -24.97 -19.27
C LYS A 139 8.44 -24.41 -20.26
N ALA A 140 9.22 -23.39 -19.85
CA ALA A 140 10.33 -22.89 -20.64
C ALA A 140 11.49 -23.92 -20.67
N SER A 141 12.44 -23.77 -21.59
CA SER A 141 13.65 -24.60 -21.62
C SER A 141 14.43 -24.46 -20.30
N GLU A 142 15.19 -25.48 -19.94
CA GLU A 142 16.08 -25.41 -18.74
C GLU A 142 17.07 -24.24 -18.84
N GLU A 143 17.55 -23.92 -20.02
CA GLU A 143 18.45 -22.79 -20.27
C GLU A 143 17.74 -21.45 -20.00
N ASP A 144 16.51 -21.26 -20.47
CA ASP A 144 15.72 -20.05 -20.22
C ASP A 144 15.34 -19.91 -18.75
N GLN A 145 14.95 -21.02 -18.10
CA GLN A 145 14.68 -21.00 -16.65
C GLN A 145 15.92 -20.57 -15.86
N LYS A 146 17.10 -21.16 -16.20
CA LYS A 146 18.35 -20.80 -15.57
C LYS A 146 18.71 -19.35 -15.80
N ALA A 147 18.61 -18.85 -17.04
CA ALA A 147 18.88 -17.44 -17.36
C ALA A 147 17.95 -16.49 -16.60
N THR A 148 16.66 -16.84 -16.45
CA THR A 148 15.70 -16.09 -15.66
C THR A 148 16.09 -16.03 -14.18
N LEU A 149 16.48 -17.16 -13.59
CA LEU A 149 16.95 -17.22 -12.20
C LEU A 149 18.26 -16.45 -11.98
N ASP A 150 19.20 -16.54 -12.91
CA ASP A 150 20.45 -15.79 -12.86
C ASP A 150 20.18 -14.27 -12.95
N PHE A 151 19.24 -13.83 -13.78
CA PHE A 151 18.80 -12.43 -13.84
C PHE A 151 18.14 -11.98 -12.53
N MET A 152 17.20 -12.75 -11.99
CA MET A 152 16.57 -12.46 -10.70
C MET A 152 17.61 -12.32 -9.58
N LYS A 153 18.56 -13.23 -9.54
CA LYS A 153 19.68 -13.18 -8.59
C LYS A 153 20.51 -11.92 -8.78
N TRP A 154 20.86 -11.59 -10.01
CA TRP A 154 21.65 -10.38 -10.33
C TRP A 154 20.90 -9.11 -9.85
N VAL A 155 19.61 -8.97 -10.15
CA VAL A 155 18.80 -7.81 -9.74
C VAL A 155 18.83 -7.58 -8.22
N VAL A 156 18.79 -8.64 -7.42
CA VAL A 156 18.72 -8.51 -5.96
C VAL A 156 20.09 -8.58 -5.27
N THR A 157 21.19 -8.85 -5.99
CA THR A 157 22.52 -9.01 -5.38
C THR A 157 23.59 -8.06 -5.93
N SER A 158 23.47 -7.58 -7.17
CA SER A 158 24.41 -6.64 -7.74
C SER A 158 24.16 -5.20 -7.28
N ASP A 159 25.20 -4.37 -7.31
CA ASP A 159 25.08 -2.95 -6.97
C ASP A 159 24.16 -2.21 -7.97
N GLU A 160 24.25 -2.53 -9.26
CA GLU A 160 23.38 -1.95 -10.28
C GLU A 160 21.93 -2.39 -10.12
N GLY A 161 21.68 -3.70 -9.97
CA GLY A 161 20.33 -4.24 -9.80
C GLY A 161 19.64 -3.68 -8.56
N THR A 162 20.31 -3.68 -7.41
CA THR A 162 19.74 -3.16 -6.15
C THR A 162 19.52 -1.66 -6.18
N LYS A 163 20.36 -0.89 -6.91
CA LYS A 163 20.16 0.53 -7.15
C LYS A 163 18.93 0.77 -8.02
N MET A 164 18.82 0.06 -9.15
CA MET A 164 17.64 0.15 -10.02
C MET A 164 16.35 -0.17 -9.28
N MET A 165 16.35 -1.22 -8.45
CA MET A 165 15.19 -1.59 -7.64
C MET A 165 14.79 -0.46 -6.68
N ALA A 166 15.76 0.13 -5.97
CA ALA A 166 15.48 1.23 -5.04
C ALA A 166 14.92 2.48 -5.74
N GLU A 167 15.40 2.78 -6.97
CA GLU A 167 14.96 3.94 -7.75
C GLU A 167 13.57 3.75 -8.37
N GLN A 168 13.25 2.54 -8.84
CA GLN A 168 12.03 2.27 -9.62
C GLN A 168 10.88 1.68 -8.78
N PHE A 169 11.20 0.81 -7.82
CA PHE A 169 10.22 0.02 -7.09
C PHE A 169 10.29 0.19 -5.57
N GLY A 170 11.32 0.85 -5.07
CA GLY A 170 11.61 0.99 -3.64
C GLY A 170 12.55 -0.10 -3.11
N PRO A 171 12.91 -0.04 -1.83
CA PRO A 171 13.85 -0.97 -1.24
C PRO A 171 13.27 -2.40 -1.25
N ILE A 172 14.07 -3.33 -1.73
CA ILE A 172 13.73 -4.75 -1.73
C ILE A 172 13.96 -5.35 -0.33
N PRO A 173 13.26 -6.45 0.05
CA PRO A 173 13.38 -7.07 1.37
C PRO A 173 14.64 -7.95 1.51
N PHE A 174 15.79 -7.45 1.10
CA PHE A 174 17.07 -8.14 1.14
C PHE A 174 18.13 -7.30 1.88
N LYS A 175 19.14 -7.96 2.46
CA LYS A 175 20.15 -7.32 3.31
C LYS A 175 20.97 -6.23 2.61
N ASN A 176 21.10 -6.30 1.28
CA ASN A 176 21.86 -5.37 0.45
C ASN A 176 20.98 -4.35 -0.28
N ALA A 177 19.74 -4.17 0.16
CA ALA A 177 18.86 -3.14 -0.38
C ALA A 177 19.51 -1.76 -0.27
N LYS A 178 19.37 -0.97 -1.32
CA LYS A 178 19.80 0.44 -1.32
C LYS A 178 18.67 1.32 -0.78
N GLU A 179 19.05 2.47 -0.23
CA GLU A 179 18.09 3.49 0.18
C GLU A 179 17.33 4.04 -1.04
N SER A 180 16.06 4.36 -0.82
CA SER A 180 15.21 5.00 -1.82
C SER A 180 15.04 6.48 -1.53
N ALA A 181 14.93 7.29 -2.57
CA ALA A 181 14.54 8.69 -2.46
C ALA A 181 13.04 8.85 -2.11
N ASN A 182 12.26 7.78 -2.22
CA ASN A 182 10.83 7.79 -1.91
C ASN A 182 10.61 7.91 -0.40
N VAL A 183 10.14 9.08 0.04
CA VAL A 183 9.90 9.39 1.46
C VAL A 183 8.89 8.45 2.12
N PHE A 184 7.99 7.83 1.36
CA PHE A 184 7.02 6.88 1.90
C PHE A 184 7.67 5.61 2.43
N PHE A 185 8.73 5.13 1.75
CA PHE A 185 9.52 4.02 2.27
C PHE A 185 10.31 4.41 3.52
N ASN A 186 10.82 5.64 3.57
CA ASN A 186 11.51 6.15 4.75
C ASN A 186 10.56 6.24 5.95
N ASN A 187 9.29 6.66 5.75
CA ASN A 187 8.27 6.64 6.78
C ASN A 187 7.97 5.20 7.26
N ALA A 188 7.87 4.23 6.34
CA ALA A 188 7.68 2.83 6.71
C ALA A 188 8.83 2.29 7.55
N ASN A 189 10.08 2.55 7.13
CA ASN A 189 11.28 2.14 7.84
C ASN A 189 11.38 2.79 9.23
N HIS A 190 11.01 4.06 9.34
CA HIS A 190 10.97 4.77 10.62
C HIS A 190 9.98 4.11 11.58
N LEU A 191 8.74 3.87 11.15
CA LEU A 191 7.73 3.18 11.96
C LEU A 191 8.22 1.81 12.46
N MET A 192 8.85 1.02 11.60
CA MET A 192 9.42 -0.27 11.99
C MET A 192 10.55 -0.11 13.01
N SER A 193 11.40 0.91 12.88
CA SER A 193 12.48 1.19 13.84
C SER A 193 11.97 1.61 15.21
N GLU A 194 10.79 2.24 15.27
CA GLU A 194 10.06 2.59 16.50
C GLU A 194 9.31 1.39 17.13
N GLY A 195 9.42 0.22 16.53
CA GLY A 195 8.78 -1.01 17.01
C GLY A 195 7.31 -1.18 16.62
N ASN A 196 6.85 -0.41 15.63
CA ASN A 196 5.51 -0.63 15.08
C ASN A 196 5.48 -1.93 14.26
N TYR A 197 4.41 -2.71 14.43
CA TYR A 197 4.21 -3.92 13.64
C TYR A 197 3.56 -3.62 12.29
N THR A 198 3.89 -4.41 11.28
CA THR A 198 3.27 -4.30 9.96
C THR A 198 1.87 -4.91 9.97
N VAL A 199 0.89 -4.19 9.43
CA VAL A 199 -0.44 -4.75 9.16
C VAL A 199 -0.38 -5.50 7.84
N THR A 200 -0.25 -6.82 7.91
CA THR A 200 -0.13 -7.67 6.72
C THR A 200 -1.49 -7.94 6.09
N TRP A 201 -1.48 -8.30 4.80
CA TRP A 201 -2.71 -8.71 4.13
C TRP A 201 -3.28 -9.97 4.77
N ALA A 202 -4.55 -9.91 5.15
CA ALA A 202 -5.33 -11.08 5.49
C ALA A 202 -5.59 -11.91 4.23
N PHE A 203 -5.99 -13.16 4.40
CA PHE A 203 -6.36 -14.02 3.28
C PHE A 203 -7.52 -13.43 2.49
N ASN A 204 -7.32 -13.24 1.18
CA ASN A 204 -8.35 -12.76 0.26
C ASN A 204 -8.95 -13.92 -0.52
N TYR A 205 -10.24 -13.81 -0.84
CA TYR A 205 -10.99 -14.77 -1.66
C TYR A 205 -11.02 -14.33 -3.12
#